data_e59937e25114ca392697e77e09683739
#
_entry.id   e59937e25114ca392697e77e09683739
#
_cell.length_a   1.000
_cell.length_b   1.000
_cell.length_c   1.000
_cell.angle_alpha   90.00
_cell.angle_beta   90.00
_cell.angle_gamma   90.00
#
_symmetry.space_group_name_H-M   'P 1'
#
loop_
_entity.id
_entity.type
_entity.pdbx_description
1 polymer ?
#
loop_
_entity_poly.entity_id
_entity_poly.type
_entity_poly.pdbx_seq_one_letter_code
_entity_poly.pdbx_strand_id
1 'polypeptide(L)'
;MLEEPGRGAALALSSRWKKPEARIHVLEGGLAGVVRLVESSGTDRVVLASASCVFLVDGESLRERINETGDQVVKLSVARTPVDVYISRREHLARLLREAAERGMGKKSLRSTLFDGVLHDSIDLIMDVPGEILFQNDLMEYYANNIWVVANCESQRFHSVLSRLPELADKGTESHIAERGSIRNSWLASGVEVEGTVEDSILFPNVLVRRNSLVSRSVVLNGNRIGTGTEIQSALILPFTAEMPRPVPNIGDNCAIGVRTSVMKNADYPVHIHDGIAVVGMNADIPNGFKAEAATYIAPGMPASALRRIKVLKKGTSALRERSLAPESGNGAGQAS
;
A
#
# COMPACT_ATOMS: atom_id res chain seq x y z
N MET A 1 -12.19 12.18 -5.58
CA MET A 1 -11.93 11.95 -4.16
C MET A 1 -10.97 10.79 -4.11
N LEU A 2 -9.69 11.04 -3.87
CA LEU A 2 -8.71 9.98 -3.60
C LEU A 2 -9.07 9.45 -2.21
N GLU A 3 -9.62 8.23 -2.13
CA GLU A 3 -9.74 7.54 -0.85
C GLU A 3 -8.35 7.46 -0.22
N GLU A 4 -8.26 7.79 1.05
CA GLU A 4 -6.99 7.78 1.79
C GLU A 4 -6.24 6.46 1.57
N PRO A 5 -4.96 6.48 1.17
CA PRO A 5 -4.20 5.26 0.82
C PRO A 5 -4.07 4.24 1.96
N GLY A 6 -4.42 4.63 3.18
CA GLY A 6 -4.33 3.78 4.37
C GLY A 6 -5.38 2.69 4.53
N ARG A 7 -6.55 2.79 3.87
CA ARG A 7 -7.65 1.82 4.09
C ARG A 7 -7.35 0.41 3.59
N GLY A 8 -6.71 0.28 2.44
CA GLY A 8 -6.46 -1.04 1.84
C GLY A 8 -5.36 -1.83 2.53
N ALA A 9 -4.30 -1.18 2.97
CA ALA A 9 -3.17 -1.83 3.64
C ALA A 9 -3.52 -2.28 5.08
N ALA A 10 -4.29 -1.47 5.82
CA ALA A 10 -4.75 -1.83 7.16
C ALA A 10 -5.73 -3.01 7.14
N LEU A 11 -6.62 -3.09 6.15
CA LEU A 11 -7.54 -4.23 5.97
C LEU A 11 -6.82 -5.53 5.60
N ALA A 12 -5.78 -5.47 4.77
CA ALA A 12 -4.98 -6.64 4.40
C ALA A 12 -4.18 -7.20 5.59
N LEU A 13 -3.67 -6.33 6.46
CA LEU A 13 -2.96 -6.75 7.68
C LEU A 13 -3.92 -7.29 8.75
N SER A 14 -5.08 -6.67 8.94
CA SER A 14 -6.04 -7.06 9.98
C SER A 14 -6.66 -8.45 9.78
N SER A 15 -6.83 -8.88 8.53
CA SER A 15 -7.40 -10.21 8.23
C SER A 15 -6.43 -11.38 8.53
N ARG A 16 -5.14 -11.11 8.68
CA ARG A 16 -4.08 -12.12 8.85
C ARG A 16 -3.58 -12.30 10.29
N TRP A 17 -3.84 -11.34 11.18
CA TRP A 17 -3.36 -11.39 12.57
C TRP A 17 -4.38 -12.06 13.50
N LYS A 18 -4.62 -13.34 13.28
CA LYS A 18 -5.44 -14.15 14.21
C LYS A 18 -4.56 -14.82 15.27
N LYS A 19 -3.92 -14.05 16.13
CA LYS A 19 -3.45 -14.59 17.40
C LYS A 19 -4.57 -14.48 18.45
N PRO A 20 -4.83 -15.52 19.26
CA PRO A 20 -5.88 -15.48 20.27
C PRO A 20 -5.66 -14.42 21.34
N GLU A 21 -4.47 -13.86 21.44
CA GLU A 21 -4.07 -12.90 22.48
C GLU A 21 -4.09 -11.42 22.03
N ALA A 22 -4.17 -11.13 20.72
CA ALA A 22 -4.23 -9.76 20.21
C ALA A 22 -5.47 -9.55 19.33
N ARG A 23 -6.30 -8.58 19.69
CA ARG A 23 -7.43 -8.14 18.86
C ARG A 23 -7.04 -6.87 18.13
N ILE A 24 -7.02 -6.92 16.80
CA ILE A 24 -6.77 -5.77 15.95
C ILE A 24 -8.10 -5.21 15.47
N HIS A 25 -8.30 -3.92 15.68
CA HIS A 25 -9.47 -3.19 15.25
C HIS A 25 -9.02 -2.03 14.36
N VAL A 26 -9.61 -1.93 13.16
CA VAL A 26 -9.48 -0.73 12.34
C VAL A 26 -10.45 0.30 12.90
N LEU A 27 -9.93 1.47 13.27
CA LEU A 27 -10.73 2.54 13.83
C LEU A 27 -11.54 3.22 12.71
N GLU A 28 -12.82 2.98 12.72
CA GLU A 28 -13.80 3.68 11.88
C GLU A 28 -14.74 4.49 12.75
N GLY A 29 -15.14 5.66 12.25
CA GLY A 29 -16.02 6.57 12.99
C GLY A 29 -15.25 7.63 13.78
N GLY A 30 -15.98 8.45 14.53
CA GLY A 30 -15.40 9.53 15.31
C GLY A 30 -14.81 9.07 16.65
N LEU A 31 -14.27 10.03 17.41
CA LEU A 31 -13.65 9.82 18.72
C LEU A 31 -14.52 8.98 19.69
N ALA A 32 -15.83 9.16 19.67
CA ALA A 32 -16.77 8.37 20.49
C ALA A 32 -16.77 6.87 20.13
N GLY A 33 -16.50 6.52 18.87
CA GLY A 33 -16.32 5.14 18.43
C GLY A 33 -15.08 4.51 19.03
N VAL A 34 -13.98 5.26 19.05
CA VAL A 34 -12.70 4.82 19.66
C VAL A 34 -12.84 4.62 21.15
N VAL A 35 -13.51 5.54 21.86
CA VAL A 35 -13.81 5.41 23.30
C VAL A 35 -14.51 4.10 23.59
N ARG A 36 -15.62 3.82 22.91
CA ARG A 36 -16.39 2.57 23.10
C ARG A 36 -15.54 1.33 22.84
N LEU A 37 -14.71 1.36 21.80
CA LEU A 37 -13.85 0.24 21.45
C LEU A 37 -12.80 -0.02 22.53
N VAL A 38 -12.15 1.00 23.03
CA VAL A 38 -11.16 0.91 24.12
C VAL A 38 -11.81 0.39 25.39
N GLU A 39 -12.97 0.91 25.77
CA GLU A 39 -13.72 0.49 26.96
C GLU A 39 -14.18 -0.97 26.88
N SER A 40 -14.62 -1.43 25.71
CA SER A 40 -15.08 -2.81 25.50
C SER A 40 -13.94 -3.82 25.30
N SER A 41 -12.70 -3.35 25.15
CA SER A 41 -11.55 -4.26 25.01
C SER A 41 -11.33 -5.03 26.32
N GLY A 42 -11.19 -6.35 26.22
CA GLY A 42 -10.92 -7.21 27.39
C GLY A 42 -9.45 -7.27 27.80
N THR A 43 -8.62 -6.33 27.34
CA THR A 43 -7.17 -6.30 27.55
C THR A 43 -6.80 -5.24 28.59
N ASP A 44 -5.73 -5.48 29.36
CA ASP A 44 -5.20 -4.50 30.31
C ASP A 44 -4.52 -3.32 29.58
N ARG A 45 -3.88 -3.61 28.46
CA ARG A 45 -3.16 -2.59 27.67
C ARG A 45 -3.73 -2.45 26.27
N VAL A 46 -3.66 -1.23 25.76
CA VAL A 46 -4.10 -0.86 24.42
C VAL A 46 -2.95 -0.17 23.69
N VAL A 47 -2.78 -0.56 22.44
CA VAL A 47 -1.86 0.08 21.50
C VAL A 47 -2.69 0.81 20.45
N LEU A 48 -2.49 2.10 20.33
CA LEU A 48 -3.02 2.91 19.23
C LEU A 48 -1.89 3.20 18.26
N ALA A 49 -2.03 2.77 17.03
CA ALA A 49 -1.03 2.95 15.99
C ALA A 49 -1.63 3.60 14.75
N SER A 50 -0.90 4.55 14.17
CA SER A 50 -1.20 5.04 12.82
C SER A 50 -0.72 4.00 11.79
N ALA A 51 -1.49 3.81 10.72
CA ALA A 51 -1.09 2.95 9.60
C ALA A 51 -0.07 3.64 8.66
N SER A 52 0.48 4.78 9.04
CA SER A 52 1.44 5.54 8.23
C SER A 52 2.85 4.97 8.19
N CYS A 53 3.15 3.94 8.99
CA CYS A 53 4.44 3.25 8.95
C CYS A 53 4.32 1.78 9.29
N VAL A 54 5.24 0.99 8.78
CA VAL A 54 5.52 -0.37 9.23
C VAL A 54 6.85 -0.33 9.99
N PHE A 55 6.90 -0.95 11.15
CA PHE A 55 8.12 -1.05 11.92
C PHE A 55 8.46 -2.53 12.16
N LEU A 56 9.73 -2.84 12.01
CA LEU A 56 10.29 -4.17 12.23
C LEU A 56 11.09 -4.11 13.53
N VAL A 57 10.46 -4.56 14.61
CA VAL A 57 11.04 -4.57 15.96
C VAL A 57 10.95 -5.96 16.57
N ASP A 58 11.83 -6.25 17.53
CA ASP A 58 11.72 -7.47 18.31
C ASP A 58 10.51 -7.42 19.25
N GLY A 59 9.50 -8.23 18.94
CA GLY A 59 8.23 -8.24 19.66
C GLY A 59 8.34 -8.70 21.12
N GLU A 60 9.29 -9.58 21.45
CA GLU A 60 9.49 -10.04 22.83
C GLU A 60 10.11 -8.94 23.68
N SER A 61 11.20 -8.32 23.20
CA SER A 61 11.83 -7.19 23.87
C SER A 61 10.85 -6.01 24.02
N LEU A 62 10.04 -5.75 23.03
CA LEU A 62 9.01 -4.71 23.10
C LEU A 62 7.96 -5.05 24.18
N ARG A 63 7.50 -6.29 24.24
CA ARG A 63 6.50 -6.76 25.23
C ARG A 63 7.01 -6.64 26.66
N GLU A 64 8.26 -7.06 26.93
CA GLU A 64 8.89 -6.93 28.25
C GLU A 64 8.93 -5.46 28.69
N ARG A 65 9.43 -4.59 27.84
CA ARG A 65 9.54 -3.15 28.14
C ARG A 65 8.18 -2.48 28.33
N ILE A 66 7.16 -2.87 27.57
CA ILE A 66 5.78 -2.37 27.74
C ILE A 66 5.24 -2.77 29.13
N ASN A 67 5.55 -3.97 29.62
CA ASN A 67 5.06 -4.41 30.92
C ASN A 67 5.67 -3.61 32.08
N GLU A 68 6.83 -3.01 31.89
CA GLU A 68 7.50 -2.16 32.89
C GLU A 68 6.92 -0.73 32.99
N THR A 69 6.08 -0.29 32.04
CA THR A 69 5.69 1.12 31.91
C THR A 69 4.51 1.58 32.78
N GLY A 70 4.04 0.83 33.76
CA GLY A 70 3.01 1.31 34.69
C GLY A 70 1.77 1.91 34.01
N ASP A 71 1.25 3.05 34.55
CA ASP A 71 0.05 3.75 34.05
C ASP A 71 0.35 4.87 33.03
N GLN A 72 1.56 4.95 32.54
CA GLN A 72 2.02 6.00 31.64
C GLN A 72 1.45 5.87 30.24
N VAL A 73 1.32 7.00 29.55
CA VAL A 73 1.16 7.05 28.09
C VAL A 73 2.55 7.06 27.46
N VAL A 74 2.89 5.96 26.80
CA VAL A 74 4.18 5.76 26.17
C VAL A 74 4.07 5.99 24.68
N LYS A 75 4.87 6.90 24.14
CA LYS A 75 5.08 7.05 22.70
C LYS A 75 6.27 6.19 22.28
N LEU A 76 6.10 5.40 21.21
CA LEU A 76 7.19 4.59 20.68
C LEU A 76 8.13 5.44 19.80
N SER A 77 9.42 5.15 19.91
CA SER A 77 10.47 5.59 18.99
C SER A 77 11.18 4.33 18.49
N VAL A 78 11.48 4.25 17.21
CA VAL A 78 12.23 3.13 16.63
C VAL A 78 13.52 3.68 16.04
N ALA A 79 14.65 3.16 16.47
CA ALA A 79 15.97 3.65 16.08
C ALA A 79 16.09 5.19 16.19
N ARG A 80 15.61 5.77 17.29
CA ARG A 80 15.58 7.20 17.60
C ARG A 80 14.62 8.04 16.73
N THR A 81 13.78 7.39 15.93
CA THR A 81 12.75 8.09 15.13
C THR A 81 11.40 7.91 15.80
N PRO A 82 10.73 8.97 16.28
CA PRO A 82 9.39 8.88 16.86
C PRO A 82 8.38 8.39 15.81
N VAL A 83 7.51 7.46 16.23
CA VAL A 83 6.42 6.94 15.40
C VAL A 83 5.08 7.21 16.06
N ASP A 84 4.02 7.26 15.27
CA ASP A 84 2.65 7.44 15.79
C ASP A 84 2.11 6.11 16.33
N VAL A 85 2.77 5.61 17.37
CA VAL A 85 2.38 4.43 18.13
C VAL A 85 2.39 4.79 19.60
N TYR A 86 1.24 4.64 20.24
CA TYR A 86 1.03 4.99 21.64
C TYR A 86 0.52 3.77 22.39
N ILE A 87 1.07 3.57 23.57
CA ILE A 87 0.79 2.44 24.44
C ILE A 87 0.37 2.96 25.78
N SER A 88 -0.75 2.47 26.31
CA SER A 88 -1.21 2.85 27.65
C SER A 88 -2.09 1.75 28.25
N ARG A 89 -2.31 1.78 29.56
CA ARG A 89 -3.37 1.00 30.16
C ARG A 89 -4.73 1.41 29.64
N ARG A 90 -5.58 0.43 29.42
CA ARG A 90 -6.95 0.62 28.91
C ARG A 90 -7.73 1.67 29.67
N GLU A 91 -7.73 1.60 31.01
CA GLU A 91 -8.50 2.50 31.85
C GLU A 91 -8.02 3.95 31.78
N HIS A 92 -6.69 4.14 31.76
CA HIS A 92 -6.09 5.45 31.62
C HIS A 92 -6.41 6.07 30.25
N LEU A 93 -6.21 5.29 29.18
CA LEU A 93 -6.52 5.72 27.81
C LEU A 93 -8.01 6.03 27.63
N ALA A 94 -8.90 5.17 28.14
CA ALA A 94 -10.34 5.41 28.07
C ALA A 94 -10.74 6.72 28.76
N ARG A 95 -10.15 7.05 29.90
CA ARG A 95 -10.37 8.32 30.60
C ARG A 95 -9.93 9.50 29.74
N LEU A 96 -8.70 9.50 29.21
CA LEU A 96 -8.18 10.57 28.36
C LEU A 96 -9.06 10.84 27.14
N LEU A 97 -9.45 9.76 26.45
CA LEU A 97 -10.29 9.85 25.26
C LEU A 97 -11.69 10.36 25.56
N ARG A 98 -12.27 9.99 26.71
CA ARG A 98 -13.58 10.47 27.16
C ARG A 98 -13.53 11.96 27.48
N GLU A 99 -12.54 12.42 28.25
CA GLU A 99 -12.33 13.82 28.54
C GLU A 99 -12.17 14.67 27.27
N ALA A 100 -11.45 14.15 26.28
CA ALA A 100 -11.29 14.81 24.99
C ALA A 100 -12.62 14.89 24.20
N ALA A 101 -13.44 13.83 24.24
CA ALA A 101 -14.75 13.84 23.63
C ALA A 101 -15.71 14.84 24.29
N GLU A 102 -15.70 14.95 25.63
CA GLU A 102 -16.49 15.92 26.40
C GLU A 102 -16.07 17.38 26.11
N ARG A 103 -14.78 17.62 25.86
CA ARG A 103 -14.27 18.93 25.42
C ARG A 103 -14.61 19.28 23.97
N GLY A 104 -15.31 18.38 23.26
CA GLY A 104 -15.70 18.58 21.86
C GLY A 104 -14.54 18.48 20.87
N MET A 105 -13.46 17.82 21.25
CA MET A 105 -12.34 17.49 20.36
C MET A 105 -12.79 16.40 19.39
N GLY A 106 -13.12 16.73 18.18
CA GLY A 106 -13.61 15.74 17.18
C GLY A 106 -14.03 16.40 15.88
N LYS A 107 -13.82 17.72 15.77
CA LYS A 107 -14.12 18.50 14.56
C LYS A 107 -13.10 18.30 13.44
N LYS A 108 -11.91 17.80 13.76
CA LYS A 108 -10.83 17.46 12.83
C LYS A 108 -10.92 15.99 12.43
N SER A 109 -10.05 15.55 11.53
CA SER A 109 -9.92 14.11 11.23
C SER A 109 -9.62 13.32 12.50
N LEU A 110 -10.07 12.06 12.56
CA LEU A 110 -9.81 11.18 13.70
C LEU A 110 -8.30 11.05 13.99
N ARG A 111 -7.49 10.92 12.94
CA ARG A 111 -6.03 10.86 13.04
C ARG A 111 -5.47 12.11 13.75
N SER A 112 -5.80 13.30 13.26
CA SER A 112 -5.30 14.55 13.84
C SER A 112 -5.81 14.74 15.27
N THR A 113 -7.05 14.39 15.57
CA THR A 113 -7.59 14.48 16.93
C THR A 113 -6.83 13.59 17.90
N LEU A 114 -6.55 12.35 17.51
CA LEU A 114 -5.86 11.38 18.37
C LEU A 114 -4.35 11.65 18.46
N PHE A 115 -3.65 11.63 17.32
CA PHE A 115 -2.20 11.58 17.29
C PHE A 115 -1.53 12.95 17.41
N ASP A 116 -2.12 14.00 16.84
CA ASP A 116 -1.60 15.37 16.92
C ASP A 116 -2.22 16.17 18.10
N GLY A 117 -3.21 15.60 18.78
CA GLY A 117 -3.91 16.19 19.93
C GLY A 117 -3.80 15.34 21.18
N VAL A 118 -4.88 14.61 21.50
CA VAL A 118 -5.07 13.94 22.80
C VAL A 118 -3.86 13.11 23.26
N LEU A 119 -3.32 12.27 22.36
CA LEU A 119 -2.20 11.40 22.70
C LEU A 119 -0.88 12.18 22.78
N HIS A 120 -0.68 13.14 21.85
CA HIS A 120 0.52 13.95 21.85
C HIS A 120 0.66 14.78 23.15
N ASP A 121 -0.43 15.38 23.59
CA ASP A 121 -0.45 16.19 24.81
C ASP A 121 -0.35 15.38 26.11
N SER A 122 -0.52 14.07 26.02
CA SER A 122 -0.55 13.14 27.17
C SER A 122 0.69 12.23 27.25
N ILE A 123 1.76 12.52 26.51
CA ILE A 123 2.97 11.69 26.53
C ILE A 123 3.70 11.84 27.86
N ASP A 124 3.85 10.74 28.59
CA ASP A 124 4.65 10.67 29.81
C ASP A 124 6.07 10.16 29.54
N LEU A 125 6.21 9.28 28.54
CA LEU A 125 7.48 8.63 28.23
C LEU A 125 7.61 8.39 26.72
N ILE A 126 8.83 8.60 26.21
CA ILE A 126 9.22 8.12 24.87
C ILE A 126 10.11 6.90 25.04
N MET A 127 9.66 5.75 24.54
CA MET A 127 10.40 4.50 24.59
C MET A 127 11.07 4.23 23.25
N ASP A 128 12.40 4.30 23.21
CA ASP A 128 13.16 3.95 22.01
C ASP A 128 13.46 2.44 21.97
N VAL A 129 13.18 1.82 20.82
CA VAL A 129 13.48 0.40 20.59
C VAL A 129 14.34 0.24 19.33
N PRO A 130 15.24 -0.72 19.30
CA PRO A 130 16.00 -1.02 18.09
C PRO A 130 15.09 -1.62 17.02
N GLY A 131 15.27 -1.20 15.78
CA GLY A 131 14.45 -1.72 14.67
C GLY A 131 14.65 -0.95 13.37
N GLU A 132 13.78 -1.22 12.41
CA GLU A 132 13.67 -0.50 11.14
C GLU A 132 12.27 0.11 11.01
N ILE A 133 12.19 1.23 10.32
CA ILE A 133 10.92 1.90 10.02
C ILE A 133 10.78 2.05 8.51
N LEU A 134 9.61 1.70 8.01
CA LEU A 134 9.20 1.93 6.63
C LEU A 134 7.97 2.83 6.65
N PHE A 135 8.13 4.10 6.34
CA PHE A 135 7.01 5.04 6.25
C PHE A 135 6.16 4.76 5.01
N GLN A 136 4.85 4.88 5.13
CA GLN A 136 3.87 4.60 4.06
C GLN A 136 2.84 5.74 3.98
N ASN A 137 3.30 6.98 3.94
CA ASN A 137 2.41 8.14 3.92
C ASN A 137 1.80 8.38 2.54
N ASP A 138 2.45 7.89 1.49
CA ASP A 138 1.98 8.02 0.12
C ASP A 138 2.32 6.80 -0.76
N LEU A 139 1.89 6.85 -2.03
CA LEU A 139 2.11 5.75 -2.98
C LEU A 139 3.58 5.56 -3.33
N MET A 140 4.38 6.61 -3.30
CA MET A 140 5.80 6.54 -3.66
C MET A 140 6.62 5.93 -2.53
N GLU A 141 6.34 6.31 -1.28
CA GLU A 141 6.92 5.64 -0.12
C GLU A 141 6.52 4.16 -0.07
N TYR A 142 5.24 3.85 -0.33
CA TYR A 142 4.78 2.47 -0.43
C TYR A 142 5.57 1.69 -1.49
N TYR A 143 5.72 2.24 -2.69
CA TYR A 143 6.51 1.61 -3.75
C TYR A 143 7.97 1.44 -3.34
N ALA A 144 8.61 2.51 -2.86
CA ALA A 144 10.02 2.51 -2.49
C ALA A 144 10.32 1.48 -1.38
N ASN A 145 9.46 1.39 -0.37
CA ASN A 145 9.59 0.44 0.72
C ASN A 145 9.48 -1.01 0.25
N ASN A 146 8.55 -1.30 -0.66
CA ASN A 146 8.43 -2.64 -1.24
C ASN A 146 9.69 -3.02 -2.04
N ILE A 147 10.21 -2.10 -2.86
CA ILE A 147 11.47 -2.34 -3.60
C ILE A 147 12.66 -2.46 -2.65
N TRP A 148 12.70 -1.66 -1.57
CA TRP A 148 13.72 -1.79 -0.53
C TRP A 148 13.69 -3.16 0.14
N VAL A 149 12.50 -3.71 0.43
CA VAL A 149 12.34 -5.06 0.98
C VAL A 149 12.96 -6.10 0.04
N VAL A 150 12.72 -6.02 -1.25
CA VAL A 150 13.32 -6.91 -2.24
C VAL A 150 14.84 -6.82 -2.24
N ALA A 151 15.37 -5.60 -2.25
CA ALA A 151 16.82 -5.36 -2.26
C ALA A 151 17.52 -5.84 -0.98
N ASN A 152 16.81 -5.96 0.14
CA ASN A 152 17.37 -6.31 1.46
C ASN A 152 16.89 -7.67 2.00
N CYS A 153 16.11 -8.43 1.24
CA CYS A 153 15.54 -9.71 1.70
C CYS A 153 16.59 -10.76 2.10
N GLU A 154 17.79 -10.69 1.54
CA GLU A 154 18.90 -11.57 1.88
C GLU A 154 19.70 -11.10 3.10
N SER A 155 19.45 -9.90 3.63
CA SER A 155 20.16 -9.41 4.79
C SER A 155 19.83 -10.24 6.04
N GLN A 156 20.87 -10.64 6.80
CA GLN A 156 20.70 -11.42 8.02
C GLN A 156 19.79 -10.73 9.04
N ARG A 157 19.81 -9.40 9.06
CA ARG A 157 18.96 -8.58 9.92
C ARG A 157 17.47 -8.69 9.54
N PHE A 158 17.15 -8.64 8.25
CA PHE A 158 15.79 -8.79 7.75
C PHE A 158 15.26 -10.21 8.01
N HIS A 159 16.09 -11.23 7.75
CA HIS A 159 15.74 -12.62 8.07
C HIS A 159 15.49 -12.85 9.56
N SER A 160 16.25 -12.23 10.45
CA SER A 160 16.05 -12.38 11.89
C SER A 160 14.71 -11.82 12.37
N VAL A 161 14.19 -10.79 11.71
CA VAL A 161 12.87 -10.23 12.01
C VAL A 161 11.75 -11.08 11.39
N LEU A 162 11.87 -11.45 10.12
CA LEU A 162 10.87 -12.26 9.43
C LEU A 162 10.71 -13.67 10.02
N SER A 163 11.81 -14.32 10.44
CA SER A 163 11.77 -15.67 11.05
C SER A 163 11.03 -15.68 12.39
N ARG A 164 10.91 -14.54 13.04
CA ARG A 164 10.14 -14.36 14.29
C ARG A 164 8.66 -14.04 14.05
N LEU A 165 8.24 -13.91 12.79
CA LEU A 165 6.85 -13.72 12.38
C LEU A 165 6.28 -15.05 11.83
N PRO A 166 6.08 -16.08 12.67
CA PRO A 166 5.84 -17.47 12.23
C PRO A 166 4.54 -17.67 11.45
N GLU A 167 3.68 -16.69 11.40
CA GLU A 167 2.34 -16.81 10.81
C GLU A 167 2.11 -15.93 9.58
N LEU A 168 3.16 -15.30 9.05
CA LEU A 168 3.10 -14.71 7.71
C LEU A 168 3.15 -15.77 6.59
N ALA A 169 3.34 -17.04 6.97
CA ALA A 169 3.16 -18.15 6.03
C ALA A 169 1.70 -18.16 5.57
N ASP A 170 1.50 -17.56 4.41
CA ASP A 170 0.23 -17.58 3.71
C ASP A 170 -0.15 -19.05 3.45
N LYS A 171 -1.25 -19.50 4.02
CA LYS A 171 -1.83 -20.82 3.74
C LYS A 171 -2.55 -20.84 2.37
N GLY A 172 -2.25 -19.87 1.51
CA GLY A 172 -2.80 -19.76 0.16
C GLY A 172 -2.30 -20.86 -0.77
N THR A 173 -2.75 -20.77 -2.01
CA THR A 173 -2.30 -21.66 -3.10
C THR A 173 -0.80 -21.47 -3.35
N GLU A 174 -0.07 -22.55 -3.56
CA GLU A 174 1.34 -22.48 -3.94
C GLU A 174 1.54 -21.66 -5.21
N SER A 175 2.64 -20.92 -5.25
CA SER A 175 3.03 -20.18 -6.45
C SER A 175 3.61 -21.14 -7.49
N HIS A 176 3.28 -20.91 -8.76
CA HIS A 176 3.72 -21.74 -9.85
C HIS A 176 4.63 -20.99 -10.83
N ILE A 177 5.81 -21.51 -11.05
CA ILE A 177 6.74 -21.02 -12.07
C ILE A 177 6.76 -22.02 -13.20
N ALA A 178 6.31 -21.60 -14.38
CA ALA A 178 6.33 -22.45 -15.56
C ALA A 178 7.77 -22.75 -16.02
N GLU A 179 7.96 -23.80 -16.82
CA GLU A 179 9.28 -24.25 -17.29
C GLU A 179 10.12 -23.12 -17.93
N ARG A 180 9.48 -22.18 -18.61
CA ARG A 180 10.13 -21.00 -19.23
C ARG A 180 10.01 -19.72 -18.41
N GLY A 181 9.40 -19.79 -17.22
CA GLY A 181 9.33 -18.70 -16.29
C GLY A 181 10.71 -18.43 -15.66
N SER A 182 11.04 -17.18 -15.45
CA SER A 182 12.30 -16.77 -14.83
C SER A 182 12.04 -15.76 -13.71
N ILE A 183 12.69 -15.95 -12.57
CA ILE A 183 12.60 -15.05 -11.43
C ILE A 183 14.01 -14.71 -10.97
N ARG A 184 14.25 -13.42 -10.78
CA ARG A 184 15.50 -12.92 -10.22
C ARG A 184 15.21 -11.84 -9.20
N ASN A 185 15.81 -11.98 -8.01
CA ASN A 185 15.71 -11.00 -6.91
C ASN A 185 14.29 -10.46 -6.73
N SER A 186 13.31 -11.34 -6.53
CA SER A 186 11.90 -10.96 -6.49
C SER A 186 11.14 -11.73 -5.41
N TRP A 187 10.08 -11.12 -4.89
CA TRP A 187 9.21 -11.75 -3.90
C TRP A 187 7.87 -12.12 -4.54
N LEU A 188 7.47 -13.36 -4.36
CA LEU A 188 6.18 -13.88 -4.85
C LEU A 188 5.29 -14.26 -3.66
N ALA A 189 4.09 -13.71 -3.63
CA ALA A 189 3.06 -14.12 -2.68
C ALA A 189 2.30 -15.35 -3.21
N SER A 190 1.44 -15.93 -2.38
CA SER A 190 0.68 -17.15 -2.71
C SER A 190 -0.17 -17.02 -3.97
N GLY A 191 -0.30 -18.10 -4.71
CA GLY A 191 -1.11 -18.20 -5.92
C GLY A 191 -0.59 -17.38 -7.10
N VAL A 192 0.68 -16.93 -7.06
CA VAL A 192 1.31 -16.25 -8.19
C VAL A 192 1.69 -17.29 -9.26
N GLU A 193 1.38 -17.00 -10.51
CA GLU A 193 1.77 -17.81 -11.67
C GLU A 193 2.71 -17.02 -12.58
N VAL A 194 3.90 -17.55 -12.88
CA VAL A 194 4.90 -16.90 -13.73
C VAL A 194 5.24 -17.77 -14.92
N GLU A 195 4.83 -17.33 -16.11
CA GLU A 195 5.24 -17.89 -17.40
C GLU A 195 6.30 -17.00 -18.10
N GLY A 196 6.47 -15.76 -17.69
CA GLY A 196 7.39 -14.75 -18.21
C GLY A 196 8.61 -14.55 -17.32
N THR A 197 9.14 -13.33 -17.29
CA THR A 197 10.31 -12.92 -16.50
C THR A 197 9.92 -11.90 -15.43
N VAL A 198 10.38 -12.11 -14.21
CA VAL A 198 10.16 -11.22 -13.08
C VAL A 198 11.49 -10.88 -12.41
N GLU A 199 11.83 -9.61 -12.34
CA GLU A 199 13.11 -9.14 -11.81
C GLU A 199 12.92 -7.96 -10.85
N ASP A 200 13.65 -7.99 -9.72
CA ASP A 200 13.68 -6.90 -8.73
C ASP A 200 12.28 -6.40 -8.33
N SER A 201 11.31 -7.30 -8.20
CA SER A 201 9.88 -6.98 -8.12
C SER A 201 9.17 -7.72 -6.99
N ILE A 202 8.01 -7.20 -6.58
CA ILE A 202 7.09 -7.89 -5.69
C ILE A 202 5.78 -8.17 -6.43
N LEU A 203 5.37 -9.43 -6.42
CA LEU A 203 4.07 -9.87 -6.90
C LEU A 203 3.20 -10.31 -5.73
N PHE A 204 2.07 -9.65 -5.56
CA PHE A 204 1.08 -9.95 -4.53
C PHE A 204 0.18 -11.13 -4.93
N PRO A 205 -0.69 -11.64 -4.02
CA PRO A 205 -1.44 -12.88 -4.26
C PRO A 205 -2.24 -12.90 -5.57
N ASN A 206 -2.24 -14.06 -6.23
CA ASN A 206 -3.02 -14.35 -7.44
C ASN A 206 -2.66 -13.46 -8.64
N VAL A 207 -1.42 -12.97 -8.71
CA VAL A 207 -0.90 -12.30 -9.91
C VAL A 207 -0.48 -13.35 -10.93
N LEU A 208 -0.85 -13.13 -12.20
CA LEU A 208 -0.44 -13.96 -13.33
C LEU A 208 0.42 -13.17 -14.32
N VAL A 209 1.61 -13.68 -14.63
CA VAL A 209 2.53 -13.11 -15.63
C VAL A 209 2.64 -14.07 -16.81
N ARG A 210 2.06 -13.69 -17.94
CA ARG A 210 2.04 -14.52 -19.17
C ARG A 210 3.40 -14.57 -19.86
N ARG A 211 3.49 -15.46 -20.86
CA ARG A 211 4.72 -15.73 -21.64
C ARG A 211 5.29 -14.49 -22.29
N ASN A 212 6.63 -14.46 -22.41
CA ASN A 212 7.37 -13.37 -23.03
C ASN A 212 7.14 -12.00 -22.41
N SER A 213 6.53 -11.93 -21.23
CA SER A 213 6.35 -10.68 -20.49
C SER A 213 7.53 -10.45 -19.56
N LEU A 214 7.82 -9.19 -19.30
CA LEU A 214 8.84 -8.75 -18.35
C LEU A 214 8.19 -7.83 -17.30
N VAL A 215 8.37 -8.20 -16.03
CA VAL A 215 8.05 -7.33 -14.89
C VAL A 215 9.34 -7.02 -14.18
N SER A 216 9.78 -5.77 -14.17
CA SER A 216 11.02 -5.38 -13.53
C SER A 216 10.86 -4.14 -12.66
N ARG A 217 11.54 -4.11 -11.51
CA ARG A 217 11.50 -3.03 -10.53
C ARG A 217 10.08 -2.53 -10.28
N SER A 218 9.15 -3.44 -10.08
CA SER A 218 7.72 -3.12 -10.01
C SER A 218 7.04 -3.79 -8.82
N VAL A 219 6.00 -3.14 -8.35
CA VAL A 219 5.12 -3.68 -7.31
C VAL A 219 3.77 -3.94 -7.96
N VAL A 220 3.39 -5.20 -8.07
CA VAL A 220 2.12 -5.62 -8.68
C VAL A 220 1.22 -6.19 -7.61
N LEU A 221 0.15 -5.48 -7.28
CA LEU A 221 -0.80 -5.88 -6.25
C LEU A 221 -1.76 -6.95 -6.76
N ASN A 222 -2.48 -7.55 -5.82
CA ASN A 222 -3.25 -8.77 -6.00
C ASN A 222 -4.23 -8.79 -7.19
N GLY A 223 -4.40 -9.97 -7.77
CA GLY A 223 -5.39 -10.28 -8.79
C GLY A 223 -5.08 -9.78 -10.19
N ASN A 224 -3.96 -9.09 -10.41
CA ASN A 224 -3.58 -8.61 -11.73
C ASN A 224 -3.15 -9.75 -12.65
N ARG A 225 -3.61 -9.71 -13.90
CA ARG A 225 -3.28 -10.68 -14.96
C ARG A 225 -2.61 -9.94 -16.11
N ILE A 226 -1.32 -10.17 -16.27
CA ILE A 226 -0.46 -9.51 -17.26
C ILE A 226 -0.42 -10.34 -18.51
N GLY A 227 -0.80 -9.74 -19.63
CA GLY A 227 -0.89 -10.38 -20.95
C GLY A 227 0.48 -10.71 -21.55
N THR A 228 0.46 -11.51 -22.62
CA THR A 228 1.64 -12.00 -23.32
C THR A 228 2.45 -10.85 -23.93
N GLY A 229 3.77 -10.93 -23.84
CA GLY A 229 4.68 -9.95 -24.45
C GLY A 229 4.61 -8.54 -23.83
N THR A 230 4.02 -8.41 -22.66
CA THR A 230 3.85 -7.12 -21.97
C THR A 230 5.07 -6.80 -21.11
N GLU A 231 5.53 -5.57 -21.20
CA GLU A 231 6.66 -5.04 -20.44
C GLU A 231 6.18 -4.05 -19.39
N ILE A 232 6.48 -4.32 -18.11
CA ILE A 232 6.20 -3.44 -16.98
C ILE A 232 7.51 -3.12 -16.29
N GLN A 233 7.87 -1.85 -16.24
CA GLN A 233 9.10 -1.38 -15.58
C GLN A 233 8.82 -0.21 -14.66
N SER A 234 9.44 -0.21 -13.47
CA SER A 234 9.33 0.90 -12.51
C SER A 234 7.88 1.37 -12.34
N ALA A 235 7.00 0.44 -11.98
CA ALA A 235 5.56 0.69 -11.89
C ALA A 235 4.94 0.17 -10.60
N LEU A 236 3.92 0.87 -10.14
CA LEU A 236 3.00 0.43 -9.10
C LEU A 236 1.65 0.11 -9.73
N ILE A 237 1.30 -1.17 -9.75
CA ILE A 237 0.03 -1.66 -10.28
C ILE A 237 -0.90 -1.98 -9.11
N LEU A 238 -1.96 -1.20 -8.93
CA LEU A 238 -2.92 -1.35 -7.85
C LEU A 238 -3.83 -2.58 -8.06
N PRO A 239 -4.56 -3.07 -7.03
CA PRO A 239 -5.27 -4.33 -7.10
C PRO A 239 -6.30 -4.40 -8.22
N PHE A 240 -6.47 -5.60 -8.75
CA PHE A 240 -7.59 -5.95 -9.62
C PHE A 240 -8.51 -6.94 -8.87
N THR A 241 -9.69 -6.45 -8.46
CA THR A 241 -10.63 -7.19 -7.60
C THR A 241 -11.93 -7.56 -8.31
N ALA A 242 -12.00 -7.35 -9.64
CA ALA A 242 -13.18 -7.78 -10.41
C ALA A 242 -13.39 -9.30 -10.28
N GLU A 243 -14.65 -9.72 -10.26
CA GLU A 243 -15.04 -11.11 -10.04
C GLU A 243 -14.28 -12.09 -10.94
N MET A 244 -13.68 -13.08 -10.31
CA MET A 244 -12.98 -14.17 -10.98
C MET A 244 -13.94 -15.35 -11.25
N PRO A 245 -13.79 -16.08 -12.35
CA PRO A 245 -12.67 -16.10 -13.26
C PRO A 245 -12.88 -15.22 -14.50
N ARG A 246 -12.02 -14.25 -14.70
CA ARG A 246 -11.99 -13.50 -15.95
C ARG A 246 -11.03 -14.17 -16.91
N PRO A 247 -11.46 -14.62 -18.09
CA PRO A 247 -10.59 -15.34 -19.04
C PRO A 247 -9.54 -14.42 -19.71
N VAL A 248 -9.76 -13.10 -19.65
CA VAL A 248 -8.94 -12.10 -20.34
C VAL A 248 -8.07 -11.34 -19.32
N PRO A 249 -6.79 -11.10 -19.63
CA PRO A 249 -5.94 -10.24 -18.81
C PRO A 249 -6.53 -8.84 -18.64
N ASN A 250 -6.40 -8.26 -17.44
CA ASN A 250 -6.74 -6.84 -17.21
C ASN A 250 -5.62 -5.90 -17.70
N ILE A 251 -4.40 -6.40 -17.84
CA ILE A 251 -3.33 -5.73 -18.57
C ILE A 251 -3.09 -6.54 -19.83
N GLY A 252 -3.49 -5.98 -20.97
CA GLY A 252 -3.53 -6.66 -22.26
C GLY A 252 -2.18 -7.15 -22.79
N ASP A 253 -2.19 -7.79 -23.94
CA ASP A 253 -0.97 -8.27 -24.59
C ASP A 253 -0.17 -7.15 -25.24
N ASN A 254 1.15 -7.30 -25.29
CA ASN A 254 2.10 -6.38 -25.95
C ASN A 254 1.99 -4.93 -25.43
N CYS A 255 1.65 -4.75 -24.16
CA CYS A 255 1.66 -3.44 -23.52
C CYS A 255 3.07 -3.04 -23.08
N ALA A 256 3.29 -1.73 -22.88
CA ALA A 256 4.51 -1.20 -22.29
C ALA A 256 4.14 -0.17 -21.21
N ILE A 257 4.45 -0.45 -19.95
CA ILE A 257 4.09 0.40 -18.82
C ILE A 257 5.35 0.79 -18.06
N GLY A 258 5.56 2.12 -17.83
CA GLY A 258 6.71 2.65 -17.11
C GLY A 258 8.03 2.55 -17.87
N VAL A 259 7.99 2.08 -19.11
CA VAL A 259 9.18 1.91 -19.95
C VAL A 259 9.75 3.28 -20.32
N ARG A 260 11.09 3.39 -20.38
CA ARG A 260 11.86 4.63 -20.55
C ARG A 260 11.81 5.52 -19.31
N THR A 261 12.45 5.04 -18.26
CA THR A 261 12.64 5.78 -17.01
C THR A 261 13.27 7.14 -17.24
N SER A 262 12.63 8.18 -16.76
CA SER A 262 13.23 9.50 -16.57
C SER A 262 12.84 9.98 -15.18
N VAL A 263 13.78 10.60 -14.47
CA VAL A 263 13.48 11.24 -13.20
C VAL A 263 12.56 12.42 -13.47
N MET A 264 11.25 12.20 -13.34
CA MET A 264 10.25 13.23 -13.57
C MET A 264 9.01 12.99 -12.70
N LYS A 265 8.23 14.05 -12.60
CA LYS A 265 6.97 14.04 -11.83
C LYS A 265 5.77 13.98 -12.77
N ASN A 266 4.66 13.47 -12.28
CA ASN A 266 3.37 13.58 -12.96
C ASN A 266 2.89 15.03 -12.89
N ALA A 267 2.32 15.55 -13.98
CA ALA A 267 1.88 16.94 -14.07
C ALA A 267 0.62 17.22 -13.23
N ASP A 268 -0.28 16.25 -13.12
CA ASP A 268 -1.53 16.39 -12.37
C ASP A 268 -1.31 16.08 -10.86
N TYR A 269 -0.34 15.21 -10.52
CA TYR A 269 -0.07 14.73 -9.15
C TYR A 269 1.42 14.77 -8.80
N PRO A 270 2.09 15.95 -8.86
CA PRO A 270 3.56 16.02 -8.77
C PRO A 270 4.13 15.70 -7.40
N VAL A 271 3.31 15.76 -6.33
CA VAL A 271 3.70 15.40 -4.97
C VAL A 271 3.56 13.90 -4.73
N HIS A 272 2.60 13.24 -5.39
CA HIS A 272 2.24 11.86 -5.14
C HIS A 272 2.78 10.87 -6.17
N ILE A 273 3.22 11.34 -7.33
CA ILE A 273 3.75 10.51 -8.41
C ILE A 273 4.99 11.20 -8.99
N HIS A 274 6.15 10.70 -8.61
CA HIS A 274 7.45 11.25 -9.00
C HIS A 274 8.46 10.13 -9.27
N ASP A 275 9.73 10.47 -9.48
CA ASP A 275 10.84 9.56 -9.76
C ASP A 275 10.64 8.63 -10.96
N GLY A 276 9.78 9.05 -11.87
CA GLY A 276 9.49 8.30 -13.09
C GLY A 276 8.58 7.07 -12.90
N ILE A 277 8.04 6.84 -11.71
CA ILE A 277 7.20 5.68 -11.42
C ILE A 277 5.85 5.81 -12.11
N ALA A 278 5.46 4.81 -12.90
CA ALA A 278 4.12 4.73 -13.48
C ALA A 278 3.13 4.11 -12.47
N VAL A 279 1.93 4.65 -12.39
CA VAL A 279 0.89 4.15 -11.48
C VAL A 279 -0.34 3.75 -12.26
N VAL A 280 -0.78 2.51 -12.09
CA VAL A 280 -2.04 1.98 -12.64
C VAL A 280 -3.04 1.81 -11.50
N GLY A 281 -4.15 2.55 -11.59
CA GLY A 281 -5.21 2.55 -10.58
C GLY A 281 -5.95 1.22 -10.46
N MET A 282 -6.57 1.02 -9.30
CA MET A 282 -7.36 -0.18 -8.99
C MET A 282 -8.41 -0.47 -10.07
N ASN A 283 -8.57 -1.73 -10.46
CA ASN A 283 -9.56 -2.17 -11.44
C ASN A 283 -9.49 -1.47 -12.79
N ALA A 284 -8.32 -0.99 -13.21
CA ALA A 284 -8.14 -0.46 -14.56
C ALA A 284 -7.94 -1.60 -15.56
N ASP A 285 -8.60 -1.50 -16.72
CA ASP A 285 -8.48 -2.40 -17.85
C ASP A 285 -7.57 -1.78 -18.91
N ILE A 286 -6.41 -2.36 -19.13
CA ILE A 286 -5.44 -1.88 -20.11
C ILE A 286 -5.58 -2.68 -21.42
N PRO A 287 -5.90 -2.03 -22.55
CA PRO A 287 -6.09 -2.73 -23.83
C PRO A 287 -4.75 -3.20 -24.41
N ASN A 288 -4.82 -4.22 -25.27
CA ASN A 288 -3.64 -4.72 -25.99
C ASN A 288 -2.88 -3.60 -26.71
N GLY A 289 -1.54 -3.66 -26.64
CA GLY A 289 -0.64 -2.72 -27.31
C GLY A 289 -0.60 -1.34 -26.70
N PHE A 290 -1.24 -1.10 -25.55
CA PHE A 290 -1.22 0.20 -24.89
C PHE A 290 0.16 0.54 -24.32
N LYS A 291 0.53 1.80 -24.43
CA LYS A 291 1.81 2.32 -23.91
C LYS A 291 1.57 3.43 -22.88
N ALA A 292 2.15 3.25 -21.69
CA ALA A 292 2.20 4.25 -20.64
C ALA A 292 3.69 4.52 -20.31
N GLU A 293 4.16 5.72 -20.62
CA GLU A 293 5.54 6.11 -20.37
C GLU A 293 5.80 6.39 -18.87
N ALA A 294 7.00 6.86 -18.52
CA ALA A 294 7.38 7.14 -17.13
C ALA A 294 6.51 8.22 -16.47
N ALA A 295 6.33 8.14 -15.15
CA ALA A 295 5.55 9.05 -14.32
C ALA A 295 4.10 9.25 -14.77
N THR A 296 3.52 8.25 -15.43
CA THR A 296 2.11 8.28 -15.86
C THR A 296 1.17 7.80 -14.76
N TYR A 297 -0.06 8.28 -14.81
CA TYR A 297 -1.11 7.82 -13.93
C TYR A 297 -2.34 7.39 -14.73
N ILE A 298 -2.83 6.19 -14.46
CA ILE A 298 -4.11 5.69 -14.98
C ILE A 298 -5.08 5.61 -13.81
N ALA A 299 -6.20 6.33 -13.89
CA ALA A 299 -7.17 6.43 -12.81
C ALA A 299 -7.85 5.07 -12.50
N PRO A 300 -8.34 4.85 -11.27
CA PRO A 300 -9.06 3.64 -10.89
C PRO A 300 -10.29 3.39 -11.76
N GLY A 301 -10.53 2.11 -12.08
CA GLY A 301 -11.67 1.67 -12.89
C GLY A 301 -11.69 2.23 -14.31
N MET A 302 -10.52 2.61 -14.85
CA MET A 302 -10.42 3.07 -16.23
C MET A 302 -10.73 1.93 -17.20
N PRO A 303 -11.76 2.05 -18.07
CA PRO A 303 -12.10 0.98 -18.99
C PRO A 303 -11.17 0.96 -20.22
N ALA A 304 -10.91 -0.23 -20.76
CA ALA A 304 -10.10 -0.41 -21.96
C ALA A 304 -10.57 0.43 -23.15
N SER A 305 -11.89 0.66 -23.29
CA SER A 305 -12.45 1.48 -24.35
C SER A 305 -11.99 2.94 -24.33
N ALA A 306 -11.81 3.51 -23.14
CA ALA A 306 -11.30 4.87 -22.98
C ALA A 306 -9.81 4.96 -23.33
N LEU A 307 -9.00 3.97 -22.89
CA LEU A 307 -7.58 3.94 -23.16
C LEU A 307 -7.25 3.66 -24.63
N ARG A 308 -8.09 2.90 -25.36
CA ARG A 308 -7.90 2.68 -26.81
C ARG A 308 -7.90 3.98 -27.62
N ARG A 309 -8.58 5.03 -27.16
CA ARG A 309 -8.58 6.34 -27.81
C ARG A 309 -7.24 7.07 -27.61
N ILE A 310 -6.60 6.87 -26.47
CA ILE A 310 -5.34 7.53 -26.10
C ILE A 310 -4.15 6.86 -26.80
N LYS A 311 -4.16 5.53 -26.98
CA LYS A 311 -3.10 4.66 -27.54
C LYS A 311 -1.76 4.74 -26.78
N VAL A 312 -1.25 5.93 -26.53
CA VAL A 312 0.01 6.18 -25.82
C VAL A 312 -0.20 7.29 -24.78
N LEU A 313 -0.04 6.94 -23.53
CA LEU A 313 -0.02 7.91 -22.44
C LEU A 313 1.41 8.42 -22.27
N LYS A 314 1.62 9.69 -22.60
CA LYS A 314 2.94 10.31 -22.60
C LYS A 314 3.47 10.52 -21.18
N LYS A 315 4.81 10.57 -21.07
CA LYS A 315 5.51 10.78 -19.80
C LYS A 315 4.91 11.94 -19.00
N GLY A 316 4.70 11.70 -17.70
CA GLY A 316 4.19 12.71 -16.77
C GLY A 316 2.73 13.08 -16.93
N THR A 317 1.95 12.39 -17.78
CA THR A 317 0.53 12.69 -17.98
C THR A 317 -0.38 11.67 -17.32
N SER A 318 -1.66 12.01 -17.16
CA SER A 318 -2.66 11.16 -16.52
C SER A 318 -3.82 10.84 -17.46
N ALA A 319 -4.31 9.59 -17.40
CA ALA A 319 -5.59 9.19 -17.95
C ALA A 319 -6.65 9.26 -16.84
N LEU A 320 -7.48 10.31 -16.85
CA LEU A 320 -8.54 10.55 -15.86
C LEU A 320 -9.91 10.24 -16.49
N ARG A 321 -10.84 9.71 -15.71
CA ARG A 321 -12.17 9.31 -16.18
C ARG A 321 -12.93 10.45 -16.89
N GLU A 322 -12.89 11.64 -16.33
CA GLU A 322 -13.60 12.80 -16.88
C GLU A 322 -13.01 13.28 -18.21
N ARG A 323 -11.68 13.25 -18.34
CA ARG A 323 -10.98 13.66 -19.58
C ARG A 323 -11.10 12.64 -20.71
N SER A 324 -11.18 11.36 -20.37
CA SER A 324 -11.24 10.27 -21.36
C SER A 324 -12.64 9.98 -21.91
N LEU A 325 -13.68 10.50 -21.27
CA LEU A 325 -15.08 10.36 -21.70
C LEU A 325 -15.59 11.59 -22.46
N ALA A 326 -14.86 12.70 -22.46
CA ALA A 326 -15.23 13.88 -23.24
C ALA A 326 -15.15 13.57 -24.75
N PRO A 327 -16.16 13.89 -25.56
CA PRO A 327 -16.07 13.79 -27.01
C PRO A 327 -14.97 14.73 -27.51
N GLU A 328 -14.17 14.29 -28.46
CA GLU A 328 -13.22 15.17 -29.15
C GLU A 328 -14.00 16.37 -29.69
N SER A 329 -13.72 17.57 -29.15
CA SER A 329 -14.22 18.80 -29.72
C SER A 329 -13.66 18.92 -31.14
N GLY A 330 -14.47 18.59 -32.11
CA GLY A 330 -14.13 18.66 -33.52
C GLY A 330 -13.67 20.08 -33.87
N ASN A 331 -12.40 20.21 -34.23
CA ASN A 331 -11.86 21.34 -34.93
C ASN A 331 -12.45 21.35 -36.34
N GLY A 332 -13.68 21.87 -36.43
CA GLY A 332 -14.34 22.21 -37.69
C GLY A 332 -14.35 23.72 -37.86
N ALA A 333 -13.19 24.32 -38.01
CA ALA A 333 -13.11 25.65 -38.57
C ALA A 333 -13.24 25.54 -40.09
N GLY A 334 -14.50 25.48 -40.56
CA GLY A 334 -14.83 25.78 -41.93
C GLY A 334 -14.68 27.27 -42.15
N GLN A 335 -13.60 27.67 -42.76
CA GLN A 335 -13.55 28.93 -43.53
C GLN A 335 -14.40 28.71 -44.79
N ALA A 336 -15.44 29.51 -44.93
CA ALA A 336 -16.04 29.76 -46.21
C ALA A 336 -16.41 31.23 -46.33
N SER A 337 -15.71 31.84 -47.26
CA SER A 337 -16.00 33.09 -48.03
C SER A 337 -16.56 34.29 -47.28
#